data_17ca8cb931a4578fa23a62a432da06a6
#
_entry.id   17ca8cb931a4578fa23a62a432da06a6
#
_cell.length_a   1.000
_cell.length_b   1.000
_cell.length_c   1.000
_cell.angle_alpha   90.00
_cell.angle_beta   90.00
_cell.angle_gamma   90.00
#
_symmetry.space_group_name_H-M   'P 1'
#
loop_
_entity.id
_entity.type
_entity.pdbx_description
1 polymer ?
#
loop_
_entity_poly.entity_id
_entity_poly.type
_entity_poly.pdbx_seq_one_letter_code
_entity_poly.pdbx_strand_id
1 'polypeptide(L)'
;RFKCDWSSDVCSSDLNPGVILNSDLEAHIKDLKPLPATHELVDKCIECGFCEPICPSRDLSFTPRQRIVGRREISRRMAASAPAGDLKQLVKDYRYPGMDTCAADSLCSTLCPVGIDTGKMVKSLREEANGQLANTVADYVAGHFQGVTRTVSGLLNTVDALHNLTGTELMEKGSRVARTVSGSTLPLWNREMPTGAPALRSTASPADGQPLTVYFPSCASRAMGGPPRDETHRTPLPQQTLAVLAKAGYGVILPEHVDGLCCGQAFESKGFKQQADQKAEELSAALLKATRNGELPVLCDTSPCLQRMRNTLDKRLRLYEPVEFILEFLKDRLVFSRKKDRIAIHPTCSTRKMGLDGKLRQLAQLCAKEVVMPEDVYCCGFAGDRG
;
A
#
# COMPACT_ATOMS: atom_id res chain seq x y z
N ARG A 1 -24.31 19.16 -13.60
CA ARG A 1 -23.15 19.94 -13.08
C ARG A 1 -23.68 21.24 -12.54
N PHE A 2 -23.92 21.34 -11.24
CA PHE A 2 -24.06 22.63 -10.60
C PHE A 2 -22.65 23.24 -10.52
N LYS A 3 -22.38 24.25 -11.35
CA LYS A 3 -21.27 25.17 -11.13
C LYS A 3 -21.70 26.05 -9.97
N CYS A 4 -21.23 25.77 -8.76
CA CYS A 4 -21.16 26.81 -7.74
C CYS A 4 -20.05 27.77 -8.20
N ASP A 5 -20.47 28.88 -8.74
CA ASP A 5 -19.60 30.03 -8.95
C ASP A 5 -19.42 30.71 -7.60
N TRP A 6 -18.28 30.48 -7.00
CA TRP A 6 -17.91 31.08 -5.70
C TRP A 6 -17.70 32.60 -5.79
N SER A 7 -17.78 33.16 -6.99
CA SER A 7 -17.66 34.59 -7.23
C SER A 7 -18.99 35.35 -7.23
N SER A 8 -20.12 34.64 -7.18
CA SER A 8 -21.43 35.30 -7.12
C SER A 8 -21.85 35.54 -5.67
N ASP A 9 -22.22 36.74 -5.37
CA ASP A 9 -22.73 37.19 -4.04
C ASP A 9 -23.99 36.45 -3.56
N VAL A 10 -24.50 35.50 -4.33
CA VAL A 10 -25.68 34.68 -4.04
C VAL A 10 -25.49 33.84 -2.77
N CYS A 11 -24.27 33.31 -2.52
CA CYS A 11 -24.02 32.53 -1.32
C CYS A 11 -23.87 33.36 -0.04
N SER A 12 -23.50 34.65 -0.17
CA SER A 12 -23.38 35.55 0.98
C SER A 12 -24.69 36.27 1.32
N SER A 13 -25.60 36.41 0.33
CA SER A 13 -26.91 37.06 0.52
C SER A 13 -27.99 36.13 1.05
N ASP A 14 -27.87 34.82 0.78
CA ASP A 14 -28.86 33.82 1.18
C ASP A 14 -28.61 33.23 2.58
N LEU A 15 -27.40 33.36 3.10
CA LEU A 15 -27.08 33.06 4.48
C LEU A 15 -27.23 34.33 5.31
N ASN A 16 -28.41 34.55 5.87
CA ASN A 16 -28.58 35.62 6.84
C ASN A 16 -27.66 35.36 8.05
N PRO A 17 -26.57 36.12 8.24
CA PRO A 17 -25.65 35.91 9.34
C PRO A 17 -26.35 35.99 10.72
N GLY A 18 -27.45 36.73 10.81
CA GLY A 18 -28.26 36.79 12.00
C GLY A 18 -28.94 35.50 12.38
N VAL A 19 -29.29 34.66 11.39
CA VAL A 19 -29.87 33.32 11.64
C VAL A 19 -28.81 32.37 12.19
N ILE A 20 -27.57 32.44 11.70
CA ILE A 20 -26.48 31.60 12.17
C ILE A 20 -26.00 32.03 13.56
N LEU A 21 -25.90 33.36 13.81
CA LEU A 21 -25.37 33.90 15.07
C LEU A 21 -26.40 33.90 16.19
N ASN A 22 -27.71 34.00 15.88
CA ASN A 22 -28.79 34.11 16.84
C ASN A 22 -29.72 32.88 16.87
N SER A 23 -29.42 31.82 16.11
CA SER A 23 -30.22 30.60 16.18
C SER A 23 -29.91 29.83 17.45
N ASP A 24 -30.94 29.46 18.16
CA ASP A 24 -30.84 28.48 19.24
C ASP A 24 -30.51 27.12 18.63
N LEU A 25 -29.24 26.77 18.63
CA LEU A 25 -28.75 25.47 18.06
C LEU A 25 -29.41 24.28 18.76
N GLU A 26 -29.74 24.40 20.04
CA GLU A 26 -30.41 23.31 20.78
C GLU A 26 -31.84 23.08 20.30
N ALA A 27 -32.56 24.18 19.95
CA ALA A 27 -33.92 24.08 19.40
C ALA A 27 -33.97 23.33 18.08
N HIS A 28 -32.89 23.41 17.25
CA HIS A 28 -32.80 22.79 15.93
C HIS A 28 -32.14 21.42 15.94
N ILE A 29 -31.54 20.97 17.04
CA ILE A 29 -30.94 19.62 17.13
C ILE A 29 -31.95 18.52 16.82
N LYS A 30 -33.22 18.72 17.20
CA LYS A 30 -34.30 17.75 16.93
C LYS A 30 -34.70 17.67 15.47
N ASP A 31 -34.44 18.74 14.70
CA ASP A 31 -34.75 18.84 13.27
C ASP A 31 -33.61 18.36 12.38
N LEU A 32 -32.44 18.14 12.97
CA LEU A 32 -31.31 17.58 12.25
C LEU A 32 -31.62 16.12 11.87
N LYS A 33 -31.60 15.84 10.57
CA LYS A 33 -31.66 14.47 10.09
C LYS A 33 -30.33 13.77 10.36
N PRO A 34 -30.24 12.89 11.35
CA PRO A 34 -28.98 12.23 11.65
C PRO A 34 -28.55 11.37 10.46
N LEU A 35 -27.29 11.44 10.08
CA LEU A 35 -26.73 10.50 9.13
C LEU A 35 -26.70 9.11 9.78
N PRO A 36 -27.17 8.06 9.09
CA PRO A 36 -27.15 6.71 9.64
C PRO A 36 -25.71 6.31 10.03
N ALA A 37 -25.55 5.83 11.26
CA ALA A 37 -24.28 5.24 11.69
C ALA A 37 -24.04 3.93 10.92
N THR A 38 -22.78 3.67 10.60
CA THR A 38 -22.41 2.47 9.86
C THR A 38 -21.12 1.81 10.36
N HIS A 39 -20.12 2.61 10.70
CA HIS A 39 -18.85 2.11 11.17
C HIS A 39 -18.08 3.24 11.88
N GLU A 40 -17.58 2.99 13.09
CA GLU A 40 -16.91 3.98 13.94
C GLU A 40 -15.78 4.76 13.24
N LEU A 41 -15.06 4.10 12.32
CA LEU A 41 -13.96 4.71 11.57
C LEU A 41 -14.42 5.78 10.56
N VAL A 42 -15.69 5.79 10.18
CA VAL A 42 -16.22 6.67 9.13
C VAL A 42 -17.45 7.46 9.51
N ASP A 43 -18.01 7.25 10.70
CA ASP A 43 -19.27 7.90 11.11
C ASP A 43 -19.14 9.42 11.26
N LYS A 44 -17.92 9.93 11.45
CA LYS A 44 -17.62 11.38 11.41
C LYS A 44 -17.70 11.99 10.00
N CYS A 45 -17.95 11.20 8.95
CA CYS A 45 -18.01 11.69 7.57
C CYS A 45 -19.21 12.63 7.38
N ILE A 46 -18.93 13.85 6.96
CA ILE A 46 -19.93 14.89 6.62
C ILE A 46 -20.29 14.91 5.12
N GLU A 47 -19.81 13.94 4.35
CA GLU A 47 -20.09 13.76 2.92
C GLU A 47 -19.66 14.92 2.00
N CYS A 48 -18.66 15.71 2.41
CA CYS A 48 -18.19 16.91 1.69
C CYS A 48 -17.52 16.61 0.32
N GLY A 49 -17.03 15.37 0.06
CA GLY A 49 -16.49 14.98 -1.24
C GLY A 49 -15.00 15.27 -1.47
N PHE A 50 -14.27 15.97 -0.58
CA PHE A 50 -12.84 16.30 -0.78
C PHE A 50 -11.95 15.09 -1.01
N CYS A 51 -12.35 13.90 -0.57
CA CYS A 51 -11.61 12.66 -0.79
C CYS A 51 -11.78 12.06 -2.20
N GLU A 52 -12.73 12.53 -3.01
CA GLU A 52 -13.06 11.93 -4.29
C GLU A 52 -11.99 12.13 -5.38
N PRO A 53 -11.42 13.35 -5.56
CA PRO A 53 -10.46 13.59 -6.64
C PRO A 53 -9.20 12.73 -6.57
N ILE A 54 -8.75 12.38 -5.37
CA ILE A 54 -7.51 11.59 -5.19
C ILE A 54 -7.73 10.08 -5.24
N CYS A 55 -9.00 9.62 -5.25
CA CYS A 55 -9.29 8.19 -5.25
C CYS A 55 -8.97 7.55 -6.60
N PRO A 56 -8.13 6.51 -6.66
CA PRO A 56 -7.79 5.84 -7.92
C PRO A 56 -8.99 5.15 -8.60
N SER A 57 -10.03 4.81 -7.84
CA SER A 57 -11.24 4.18 -8.40
C SER A 57 -12.36 5.16 -8.78
N ARG A 58 -12.13 6.47 -8.69
CA ARG A 58 -13.16 7.50 -8.94
C ARG A 58 -13.83 7.42 -10.32
N ASP A 59 -13.05 7.03 -11.32
CA ASP A 59 -13.51 6.94 -12.71
C ASP A 59 -13.91 5.49 -13.09
N LEU A 60 -13.71 4.54 -12.18
CA LEU A 60 -14.00 3.13 -12.38
C LEU A 60 -15.25 2.66 -11.63
N SER A 61 -15.43 3.09 -10.38
CA SER A 61 -16.48 2.61 -9.48
C SER A 61 -16.78 3.64 -8.38
N PHE A 62 -17.01 3.21 -7.14
CA PHE A 62 -17.29 4.10 -6.02
C PHE A 62 -16.05 4.87 -5.55
N THR A 63 -16.27 6.16 -5.26
CA THR A 63 -15.36 7.03 -4.51
C THR A 63 -15.44 6.73 -3.00
N PRO A 64 -14.52 7.25 -2.17
CA PRO A 64 -14.59 7.04 -0.73
C PRO A 64 -15.91 7.50 -0.10
N ARG A 65 -16.43 8.67 -0.50
CA ARG A 65 -17.72 9.17 -0.03
C ARG A 65 -18.85 8.24 -0.43
N GLN A 66 -18.90 7.82 -1.68
CA GLN A 66 -19.94 6.91 -2.18
C GLN A 66 -19.91 5.55 -1.47
N ARG A 67 -18.72 5.04 -1.09
CA ARG A 67 -18.60 3.83 -0.27
C ARG A 67 -19.24 4.00 1.09
N ILE A 68 -19.00 5.13 1.75
CA ILE A 68 -19.58 5.43 3.06
C ILE A 68 -21.11 5.55 2.94
N VAL A 69 -21.60 6.32 1.96
CA VAL A 69 -23.04 6.52 1.73
C VAL A 69 -23.74 5.20 1.45
N GLY A 70 -23.19 4.37 0.55
CA GLY A 70 -23.74 3.05 0.25
C GLY A 70 -23.77 2.13 1.48
N ARG A 71 -22.73 2.15 2.33
CA ARG A 71 -22.70 1.38 3.55
C ARG A 71 -23.72 1.89 4.59
N ARG A 72 -23.86 3.22 4.72
CA ARG A 72 -24.92 3.82 5.56
C ARG A 72 -26.31 3.36 5.14
N GLU A 73 -26.61 3.30 3.85
CA GLU A 73 -27.90 2.81 3.36
C GLU A 73 -28.12 1.34 3.70
N ILE A 74 -27.09 0.50 3.57
CA ILE A 74 -27.15 -0.91 4.00
C ILE A 74 -27.46 -0.96 5.49
N SER A 75 -26.74 -0.25 6.35
CA SER A 75 -26.94 -0.21 7.80
C SER A 75 -28.34 0.29 8.18
N ARG A 76 -28.83 1.32 7.50
CA ARG A 76 -30.17 1.87 7.69
C ARG A 76 -31.26 0.82 7.39
N ARG A 77 -31.12 0.09 6.26
CA ARG A 77 -32.07 -0.97 5.87
C ARG A 77 -32.01 -2.17 6.81
N MET A 78 -30.83 -2.52 7.30
CA MET A 78 -30.67 -3.55 8.33
C MET A 78 -31.43 -3.18 9.61
N ALA A 79 -31.24 -1.94 10.09
CA ALA A 79 -31.91 -1.43 11.28
C ALA A 79 -33.44 -1.33 11.11
N ALA A 80 -33.90 -1.00 9.91
CA ALA A 80 -35.34 -0.91 9.59
C ALA A 80 -36.01 -2.26 9.31
N SER A 81 -35.29 -3.38 9.49
CA SER A 81 -35.79 -4.73 9.18
C SER A 81 -36.40 -4.85 7.76
N ALA A 82 -35.71 -4.25 6.78
CA ALA A 82 -36.11 -4.28 5.37
C ALA A 82 -36.22 -5.72 4.83
N PRO A 83 -37.04 -5.96 3.78
CA PRO A 83 -37.18 -7.29 3.21
C PRO A 83 -35.83 -7.95 2.90
N ALA A 84 -35.64 -9.17 3.36
CA ALA A 84 -34.34 -9.87 3.30
C ALA A 84 -33.79 -10.02 1.87
N GLY A 85 -34.68 -10.15 0.88
CA GLY A 85 -34.30 -10.23 -0.53
C GLY A 85 -33.64 -8.95 -1.06
N ASP A 86 -34.24 -7.80 -0.77
CA ASP A 86 -33.73 -6.48 -1.22
C ASP A 86 -32.41 -6.15 -0.54
N LEU A 87 -32.30 -6.46 0.76
CA LEU A 87 -31.06 -6.24 1.50
C LEU A 87 -29.93 -7.13 0.98
N LYS A 88 -30.20 -8.41 0.72
CA LYS A 88 -29.21 -9.35 0.16
C LYS A 88 -28.71 -8.89 -1.21
N GLN A 89 -29.62 -8.41 -2.06
CA GLN A 89 -29.26 -7.89 -3.36
C GLN A 89 -28.40 -6.62 -3.23
N LEU A 90 -28.79 -5.67 -2.37
CA LEU A 90 -28.02 -4.44 -2.14
C LEU A 90 -26.60 -4.73 -1.62
N VAL A 91 -26.45 -5.67 -0.68
CA VAL A 91 -25.13 -6.10 -0.17
C VAL A 91 -24.30 -6.73 -1.29
N LYS A 92 -24.90 -7.55 -2.14
CA LYS A 92 -24.23 -8.15 -3.30
C LYS A 92 -23.76 -7.10 -4.30
N ASP A 93 -24.62 -6.12 -4.62
CA ASP A 93 -24.31 -5.06 -5.57
C ASP A 93 -23.24 -4.09 -5.03
N TYR A 94 -23.23 -3.88 -3.70
CA TYR A 94 -22.21 -3.07 -3.04
C TYR A 94 -20.82 -3.72 -3.04
N ARG A 95 -20.72 -5.05 -3.08
CA ARG A 95 -19.47 -5.79 -2.90
C ARG A 95 -18.37 -5.31 -3.85
N TYR A 96 -18.62 -5.34 -5.15
CA TYR A 96 -17.61 -4.95 -6.15
C TYR A 96 -17.24 -3.45 -6.04
N PRO A 97 -18.17 -2.48 -6.19
CA PRO A 97 -17.81 -1.07 -6.16
C PRO A 97 -17.42 -0.57 -4.76
N GLY A 98 -18.00 -1.12 -3.72
CA GLY A 98 -17.79 -0.70 -2.33
C GLY A 98 -16.54 -1.28 -1.68
N MET A 99 -16.22 -2.55 -1.98
CA MET A 99 -15.15 -3.28 -1.32
C MET A 99 -14.01 -3.66 -2.26
N ASP A 100 -14.30 -4.32 -3.40
CA ASP A 100 -13.27 -4.94 -4.23
C ASP A 100 -12.41 -3.91 -4.97
N THR A 101 -12.99 -2.82 -5.46
CA THR A 101 -12.28 -1.77 -6.19
C THR A 101 -11.56 -0.76 -5.30
N CYS A 102 -11.65 -0.87 -3.97
CA CYS A 102 -10.89 -0.03 -3.08
C CYS A 102 -9.42 -0.48 -3.06
N ALA A 103 -8.52 0.41 -3.44
CA ALA A 103 -7.08 0.16 -3.38
C ALA A 103 -6.54 0.05 -1.94
N ALA A 104 -7.29 0.52 -0.94
CA ALA A 104 -6.88 0.61 0.46
C ALA A 104 -5.52 1.32 0.65
N ASP A 105 -5.21 2.26 -0.26
CA ASP A 105 -3.98 3.05 -0.29
C ASP A 105 -3.98 4.19 0.73
N SER A 106 -5.15 4.48 1.31
CA SER A 106 -5.36 5.55 2.30
C SER A 106 -5.12 6.98 1.79
N LEU A 107 -4.98 7.20 0.48
CA LEU A 107 -4.82 8.55 -0.08
C LEU A 107 -6.02 9.44 0.25
N CYS A 108 -7.21 8.87 0.32
CA CYS A 108 -8.43 9.60 0.69
C CYS A 108 -8.32 10.33 2.03
N SER A 109 -7.54 9.80 2.98
CA SER A 109 -7.36 10.44 4.29
C SER A 109 -6.49 11.70 4.24
N THR A 110 -5.65 11.85 3.21
CA THR A 110 -4.75 13.02 3.09
C THR A 110 -5.50 14.30 2.69
N LEU A 111 -6.65 14.16 2.04
CA LEU A 111 -7.52 15.28 1.66
C LEU A 111 -8.78 15.38 2.54
N CYS A 112 -9.00 14.44 3.44
CA CYS A 112 -10.15 14.47 4.32
C CYS A 112 -9.94 15.45 5.47
N PRO A 113 -10.78 16.50 5.64
CA PRO A 113 -10.61 17.49 6.70
C PRO A 113 -10.73 16.92 8.11
N VAL A 114 -11.38 15.76 8.26
CA VAL A 114 -11.52 15.03 9.54
C VAL A 114 -10.68 13.75 9.59
N GLY A 115 -9.76 13.56 8.63
CA GLY A 115 -8.77 12.50 8.64
C GLY A 115 -9.31 11.07 8.42
N ILE A 116 -10.48 10.90 7.81
CA ILE A 116 -11.09 9.58 7.59
C ILE A 116 -10.33 8.79 6.54
N ASP A 117 -9.91 7.59 6.91
CA ASP A 117 -9.35 6.58 6.03
C ASP A 117 -10.42 5.52 5.69
N THR A 118 -11.10 5.70 4.56
CA THR A 118 -12.11 4.74 4.09
C THR A 118 -11.52 3.37 3.80
N GLY A 119 -10.22 3.29 3.49
CA GLY A 119 -9.54 2.00 3.30
C GLY A 119 -9.53 1.13 4.55
N LYS A 120 -9.50 1.73 5.75
CA LYS A 120 -9.61 0.97 7.01
C LYS A 120 -10.98 0.32 7.16
N MET A 121 -12.07 1.06 6.89
CA MET A 121 -13.42 0.49 6.86
C MET A 121 -13.51 -0.68 5.87
N VAL A 122 -12.95 -0.50 4.66
CA VAL A 122 -13.00 -1.56 3.64
C VAL A 122 -12.23 -2.81 4.08
N LYS A 123 -11.09 -2.66 4.76
CA LYS A 123 -10.34 -3.79 5.33
C LYS A 123 -11.17 -4.55 6.36
N SER A 124 -11.88 -3.83 7.27
CA SER A 124 -12.80 -4.45 8.23
C SER A 124 -13.95 -5.19 7.53
N LEU A 125 -14.55 -4.59 6.51
CA LEU A 125 -15.61 -5.26 5.73
C LEU A 125 -15.10 -6.50 5.00
N ARG A 126 -13.85 -6.51 4.53
CA ARG A 126 -13.23 -7.69 3.94
C ARG A 126 -13.00 -8.79 4.98
N GLU A 127 -12.58 -8.42 6.20
CA GLU A 127 -12.44 -9.35 7.33
C GLU A 127 -13.77 -10.01 7.67
N GLU A 128 -14.85 -9.23 7.80
CA GLU A 128 -16.20 -9.73 8.04
C GLU A 128 -16.71 -10.67 6.92
N ALA A 129 -16.29 -10.39 5.67
CA ALA A 129 -16.71 -11.18 4.51
C ALA A 129 -15.87 -12.45 4.29
N ASN A 130 -14.73 -12.59 4.94
CA ASN A 130 -13.87 -13.76 4.81
C ASN A 130 -14.48 -14.97 5.53
N GLY A 131 -14.80 -16.02 4.77
CA GLY A 131 -15.31 -17.26 5.32
C GLY A 131 -14.21 -18.14 5.96
N GLN A 132 -14.64 -19.18 6.64
CA GLN A 132 -13.74 -20.11 7.34
C GLN A 132 -12.68 -20.74 6.43
N LEU A 133 -13.05 -21.16 5.23
CA LEU A 133 -12.11 -21.74 4.26
C LEU A 133 -11.02 -20.75 3.86
N ALA A 134 -11.39 -19.48 3.62
CA ALA A 134 -10.42 -18.43 3.27
C ALA A 134 -9.44 -18.17 4.43
N ASN A 135 -9.92 -18.15 5.66
CA ASN A 135 -9.07 -18.02 6.85
C ASN A 135 -8.13 -19.22 7.01
N THR A 136 -8.61 -20.46 6.83
CA THR A 136 -7.75 -21.66 6.88
C THR A 136 -6.65 -21.61 5.83
N VAL A 137 -6.95 -21.16 4.61
CA VAL A 137 -5.93 -20.98 3.57
C VAL A 137 -4.94 -19.89 3.97
N ALA A 138 -5.41 -18.78 4.52
CA ALA A 138 -4.54 -17.70 4.99
C ALA A 138 -3.64 -18.14 6.15
N ASP A 139 -4.14 -18.95 7.08
CA ASP A 139 -3.36 -19.56 8.16
C ASP A 139 -2.26 -20.48 7.61
N TYR A 140 -2.60 -21.34 6.64
CA TYR A 140 -1.63 -22.19 5.99
C TYR A 140 -0.52 -21.38 5.30
N VAL A 141 -0.90 -20.33 4.55
CA VAL A 141 0.07 -19.44 3.87
C VAL A 141 0.94 -18.70 4.88
N ALA A 142 0.38 -18.20 5.98
CA ALA A 142 1.13 -17.53 7.04
C ALA A 142 2.14 -18.46 7.72
N GLY A 143 1.71 -19.68 8.06
CA GLY A 143 2.56 -20.69 8.70
C GLY A 143 3.66 -21.26 7.79
N HIS A 144 3.43 -21.30 6.47
CA HIS A 144 4.37 -21.85 5.47
C HIS A 144 4.95 -20.77 4.54
N PHE A 145 5.04 -19.53 5.02
CA PHE A 145 5.30 -18.34 4.19
C PHE A 145 6.58 -18.46 3.36
N GLN A 146 7.66 -18.99 3.91
CA GLN A 146 8.92 -19.23 3.19
C GLN A 146 8.73 -20.21 2.01
N GLY A 147 8.02 -21.29 2.22
CA GLY A 147 7.72 -22.27 1.17
C GLY A 147 6.89 -21.67 0.05
N VAL A 148 5.86 -20.90 0.42
CA VAL A 148 4.97 -20.19 -0.53
C VAL A 148 5.75 -19.19 -1.39
N THR A 149 6.58 -18.34 -0.77
CA THR A 149 7.36 -17.34 -1.52
C THR A 149 8.40 -17.99 -2.43
N ARG A 150 9.05 -19.08 -2.01
CA ARG A 150 9.95 -19.87 -2.87
C ARG A 150 9.23 -20.51 -4.05
N THR A 151 8.03 -21.05 -3.81
CA THR A 151 7.19 -21.60 -4.89
C THR A 151 6.80 -20.53 -5.90
N VAL A 152 6.38 -19.35 -5.44
CA VAL A 152 6.08 -18.20 -6.33
C VAL A 152 7.31 -17.85 -7.17
N SER A 153 8.48 -17.71 -6.56
CA SER A 153 9.73 -17.42 -7.27
C SER A 153 10.07 -18.49 -8.33
N GLY A 154 9.91 -19.77 -7.98
CA GLY A 154 10.11 -20.90 -8.92
C GLY A 154 9.12 -20.87 -10.09
N LEU A 155 7.85 -20.58 -9.83
CA LEU A 155 6.82 -20.45 -10.86
C LEU A 155 7.11 -19.28 -11.82
N LEU A 156 7.56 -18.14 -11.31
CA LEU A 156 7.95 -17.00 -12.15
C LEU A 156 9.10 -17.37 -13.10
N ASN A 157 10.10 -18.08 -12.62
CA ASN A 157 11.20 -18.59 -13.47
C ASN A 157 10.71 -19.58 -14.51
N THR A 158 9.79 -20.48 -14.15
CA THR A 158 9.20 -21.45 -15.08
C THR A 158 8.40 -20.74 -16.17
N VAL A 159 7.62 -19.73 -15.80
CA VAL A 159 6.83 -18.92 -16.74
C VAL A 159 7.74 -18.14 -17.68
N ASP A 160 8.85 -17.58 -17.18
CA ASP A 160 9.83 -16.89 -18.03
C ASP A 160 10.54 -17.85 -18.99
N ALA A 161 10.94 -19.03 -18.52
CA ALA A 161 11.52 -20.07 -19.38
C ALA A 161 10.53 -20.52 -20.48
N LEU A 162 9.26 -20.70 -20.12
CA LEU A 162 8.20 -21.04 -21.09
C LEU A 162 8.03 -19.92 -22.12
N HIS A 163 8.04 -18.65 -21.69
CA HIS A 163 7.96 -17.51 -22.59
C HIS A 163 9.14 -17.48 -23.59
N ASN A 164 10.35 -17.76 -23.13
CA ASN A 164 11.53 -17.81 -23.99
C ASN A 164 11.44 -18.92 -25.06
N LEU A 165 10.67 -19.99 -24.80
CA LEU A 165 10.41 -21.06 -25.74
C LEU A 165 9.25 -20.77 -26.71
N THR A 166 8.18 -20.16 -26.22
CA THR A 166 6.90 -20.03 -26.96
C THR A 166 6.67 -18.65 -27.56
N GLY A 167 7.35 -17.63 -27.05
CA GLY A 167 7.19 -16.23 -27.46
C GLY A 167 5.97 -15.53 -26.85
N THR A 168 5.93 -14.20 -27.03
CA THR A 168 4.96 -13.31 -26.37
C THR A 168 3.52 -13.57 -26.79
N GLU A 169 3.26 -13.71 -28.10
CA GLU A 169 1.90 -13.87 -28.61
C GLU A 169 1.20 -15.12 -28.09
N LEU A 170 1.92 -16.26 -28.06
CA LEU A 170 1.34 -17.51 -27.60
C LEU A 170 1.09 -17.48 -26.08
N MET A 171 1.99 -16.87 -25.32
CA MET A 171 1.82 -16.68 -23.88
C MET A 171 0.64 -15.80 -23.55
N GLU A 172 0.45 -14.68 -24.25
CA GLU A 172 -0.72 -13.80 -24.04
C GLU A 172 -2.03 -14.49 -24.37
N LYS A 173 -2.11 -15.17 -25.54
CA LYS A 173 -3.30 -15.93 -25.95
C LYS A 173 -3.59 -17.05 -24.93
N GLY A 174 -2.58 -17.82 -24.55
CA GLY A 174 -2.70 -18.89 -23.57
C GLY A 174 -3.17 -18.40 -22.20
N SER A 175 -2.63 -17.28 -21.72
CA SER A 175 -3.05 -16.70 -20.44
C SER A 175 -4.49 -16.18 -20.43
N ARG A 176 -4.97 -15.64 -21.57
CA ARG A 176 -6.39 -15.24 -21.73
C ARG A 176 -7.32 -16.44 -21.67
N VAL A 177 -6.97 -17.53 -22.35
CA VAL A 177 -7.74 -18.78 -22.31
C VAL A 177 -7.74 -19.37 -20.89
N ALA A 178 -6.59 -19.47 -20.25
CA ALA A 178 -6.47 -19.97 -18.88
C ALA A 178 -7.27 -19.13 -17.88
N ARG A 179 -7.27 -17.79 -18.03
CA ARG A 179 -8.08 -16.89 -17.21
C ARG A 179 -9.58 -17.11 -17.44
N THR A 180 -10.02 -17.29 -18.66
CA THR A 180 -11.45 -17.57 -18.97
C THR A 180 -11.89 -18.89 -18.34
N VAL A 181 -11.10 -19.94 -18.46
CA VAL A 181 -11.40 -21.27 -17.91
C VAL A 181 -11.39 -21.26 -16.36
N SER A 182 -10.49 -20.47 -15.76
CA SER A 182 -10.40 -20.35 -14.29
C SER A 182 -11.40 -19.36 -13.66
N GLY A 183 -12.38 -18.86 -14.41
CA GLY A 183 -13.34 -17.88 -13.91
C GLY A 183 -12.68 -16.57 -13.45
N SER A 184 -11.67 -16.12 -14.17
CA SER A 184 -10.90 -14.91 -13.87
C SER A 184 -10.03 -14.98 -12.60
N THR A 185 -9.76 -16.16 -12.08
CA THR A 185 -8.93 -16.37 -10.90
C THR A 185 -7.43 -16.20 -11.22
N LEU A 186 -6.99 -16.67 -12.37
CA LEU A 186 -5.60 -16.52 -12.79
C LEU A 186 -5.31 -15.10 -13.31
N PRO A 187 -4.18 -14.50 -12.94
CA PRO A 187 -3.75 -13.22 -13.49
C PRO A 187 -3.43 -13.37 -14.99
N LEU A 188 -3.62 -12.29 -15.74
CA LEU A 188 -3.12 -12.23 -17.10
C LEU A 188 -1.60 -12.14 -17.08
N TRP A 189 -0.97 -12.91 -17.93
CA TRP A 189 0.46 -12.78 -18.15
C TRP A 189 0.75 -11.60 -19.10
N ASN A 190 1.84 -10.89 -18.85
CA ASN A 190 2.39 -9.90 -19.75
C ASN A 190 3.92 -10.05 -19.83
N ARG A 191 4.52 -9.48 -20.87
CA ARG A 191 5.97 -9.59 -21.14
C ARG A 191 6.85 -8.93 -20.07
N GLU A 192 6.32 -8.04 -19.27
CA GLU A 192 7.03 -7.30 -18.21
C GLU A 192 6.93 -8.02 -16.84
N MET A 193 6.30 -9.21 -16.81
CA MET A 193 6.23 -10.00 -15.59
C MET A 193 7.63 -10.32 -15.09
N PRO A 194 7.96 -10.08 -13.81
CA PRO A 194 9.29 -10.29 -13.27
C PRO A 194 9.65 -11.78 -13.26
N THR A 195 10.94 -12.07 -13.31
CA THR A 195 11.48 -13.41 -12.98
C THR A 195 11.44 -13.64 -11.48
N GLY A 196 11.69 -14.87 -11.04
CA GLY A 196 11.94 -15.15 -9.63
C GLY A 196 13.24 -14.49 -9.16
N ALA A 197 13.24 -13.95 -7.95
CA ALA A 197 14.44 -13.36 -7.37
C ALA A 197 15.48 -14.46 -7.04
N PRO A 198 16.78 -14.18 -7.25
CA PRO A 198 17.83 -15.05 -6.75
C PRO A 198 17.87 -15.03 -5.23
N ALA A 199 18.27 -16.14 -4.61
CA ALA A 199 18.40 -16.21 -3.16
C ALA A 199 19.36 -15.13 -2.64
N LEU A 200 18.97 -14.48 -1.55
CA LEU A 200 19.82 -13.55 -0.83
C LEU A 200 20.98 -14.36 -0.21
N ARG A 201 22.18 -14.02 -0.60
CA ARG A 201 23.38 -14.57 0.05
C ARG A 201 23.75 -13.68 1.22
N SER A 202 24.12 -14.30 2.33
CA SER A 202 24.70 -13.57 3.45
C SER A 202 25.92 -12.78 2.94
N THR A 203 25.97 -11.51 3.32
CA THR A 203 27.18 -10.70 3.12
C THR A 203 28.27 -11.23 4.02
N ALA A 204 29.53 -10.96 3.68
CA ALA A 204 30.67 -11.27 4.56
C ALA A 204 30.44 -10.68 5.95
N SER A 205 30.98 -11.33 6.99
CA SER A 205 30.91 -10.80 8.35
C SER A 205 31.44 -9.37 8.37
N PRO A 206 30.71 -8.44 9.03
CA PRO A 206 31.16 -7.04 9.12
C PRO A 206 32.56 -6.96 9.76
N ALA A 207 33.40 -6.06 9.25
CA ALA A 207 34.71 -5.78 9.84
C ALA A 207 34.55 -5.02 11.16
N ASP A 208 35.53 -5.17 12.06
CA ASP A 208 35.55 -4.45 13.32
C ASP A 208 35.55 -2.93 13.10
N GLY A 209 34.71 -2.22 13.87
CA GLY A 209 34.57 -0.76 13.77
C GLY A 209 33.74 -0.25 12.59
N GLN A 210 33.20 -1.13 11.76
CA GLN A 210 32.33 -0.77 10.65
C GLN A 210 30.92 -0.38 11.16
N PRO A 211 30.31 0.73 10.68
CA PRO A 211 28.92 1.02 11.02
C PRO A 211 27.99 -0.06 10.47
N LEU A 212 27.01 -0.45 11.28
CA LEU A 212 26.13 -1.57 11.00
C LEU A 212 24.70 -1.10 10.75
N THR A 213 24.01 -1.80 9.87
CA THR A 213 22.56 -1.69 9.68
C THR A 213 21.93 -3.07 9.55
N VAL A 214 20.70 -3.19 10.02
CA VAL A 214 19.86 -4.36 9.70
C VAL A 214 19.09 -4.06 8.41
N TYR A 215 19.24 -4.93 7.41
CA TYR A 215 18.48 -4.81 6.17
C TYR A 215 17.36 -5.84 6.14
N PHE A 216 16.13 -5.35 6.03
CA PHE A 216 14.93 -6.17 5.84
C PHE A 216 14.39 -5.96 4.42
N PRO A 217 14.80 -6.78 3.45
CA PRO A 217 14.20 -6.80 2.12
C PRO A 217 12.77 -7.32 2.23
N SER A 218 11.83 -6.69 1.52
CA SER A 218 10.43 -7.11 1.51
C SER A 218 10.25 -8.51 0.90
N CYS A 219 9.14 -9.16 1.21
CA CYS A 219 8.82 -10.46 0.58
C CYS A 219 8.68 -10.33 -0.95
N ALA A 220 8.19 -9.21 -1.45
CA ALA A 220 8.13 -8.95 -2.89
C ALA A 220 9.54 -8.90 -3.50
N SER A 221 10.47 -8.14 -2.90
CA SER A 221 11.86 -8.03 -3.38
C SER A 221 12.63 -9.35 -3.30
N ARG A 222 12.24 -10.24 -2.38
CA ARG A 222 12.85 -11.58 -2.22
C ARG A 222 12.23 -12.64 -3.13
N ALA A 223 10.97 -12.46 -3.53
CA ALA A 223 10.29 -13.41 -4.41
C ALA A 223 10.38 -13.04 -5.90
N MET A 224 10.44 -11.74 -6.19
CA MET A 224 10.39 -11.18 -7.54
C MET A 224 11.73 -10.53 -7.89
N GLY A 225 12.34 -10.97 -8.97
CA GLY A 225 13.54 -10.35 -9.55
C GLY A 225 13.22 -9.11 -10.37
N GLY A 226 14.21 -8.64 -11.12
CA GLY A 226 14.01 -7.56 -12.08
C GLY A 226 13.23 -8.01 -13.32
N PRO A 227 12.75 -7.07 -14.14
CA PRO A 227 12.15 -7.38 -15.43
C PRO A 227 13.19 -8.06 -16.32
N PRO A 228 12.87 -9.23 -16.92
CA PRO A 228 13.86 -10.08 -17.61
C PRO A 228 14.44 -9.42 -18.87
N ARG A 229 13.74 -8.43 -19.42
CA ARG A 229 14.09 -7.75 -20.69
C ARG A 229 14.60 -6.31 -20.53
N ASP A 230 14.69 -5.83 -19.31
CA ASP A 230 15.33 -4.54 -19.05
C ASP A 230 16.84 -4.73 -18.89
N GLU A 231 17.59 -4.37 -19.92
CA GLU A 231 19.05 -4.52 -19.91
C GLU A 231 19.71 -3.57 -18.91
N THR A 232 19.07 -2.48 -18.55
CA THR A 232 19.61 -1.45 -17.65
C THR A 232 19.37 -1.77 -16.17
N HIS A 233 18.31 -2.54 -15.84
CA HIS A 233 17.89 -2.81 -14.46
C HIS A 233 17.82 -4.31 -14.12
N ARG A 234 18.73 -5.10 -14.68
CA ARG A 234 18.79 -6.57 -14.42
C ARG A 234 19.13 -6.94 -12.99
N THR A 235 19.85 -6.09 -12.28
CA THR A 235 20.27 -6.39 -10.90
C THR A 235 19.07 -6.22 -9.96
N PRO A 236 18.65 -7.27 -9.21
CA PRO A 236 17.55 -7.19 -8.26
C PRO A 236 17.77 -6.12 -7.19
N LEU A 237 16.67 -5.48 -6.75
CA LEU A 237 16.71 -4.41 -5.76
C LEU A 237 17.52 -4.74 -4.49
N PRO A 238 17.39 -5.93 -3.87
CA PRO A 238 18.20 -6.26 -2.70
C PRO A 238 19.69 -6.23 -2.96
N GLN A 239 20.14 -6.70 -4.14
CA GLN A 239 21.56 -6.66 -4.50
C GLN A 239 22.07 -5.25 -4.74
N GLN A 240 21.26 -4.39 -5.36
CA GLN A 240 21.58 -2.97 -5.52
C GLN A 240 21.70 -2.28 -4.15
N THR A 241 20.77 -2.55 -3.25
CA THR A 241 20.78 -2.02 -1.89
C THR A 241 22.04 -2.43 -1.14
N LEU A 242 22.40 -3.71 -1.18
CA LEU A 242 23.64 -4.22 -0.58
C LEU A 242 24.88 -3.56 -1.17
N ALA A 243 24.92 -3.37 -2.50
CA ALA A 243 26.03 -2.72 -3.16
C ALA A 243 26.19 -1.25 -2.75
N VAL A 244 25.09 -0.50 -2.59
CA VAL A 244 25.10 0.88 -2.11
C VAL A 244 25.60 0.95 -0.66
N LEU A 245 25.12 0.08 0.22
CA LEU A 245 25.55 0.00 1.61
C LEU A 245 27.04 -0.35 1.73
N ALA A 246 27.51 -1.34 0.96
CA ALA A 246 28.93 -1.72 0.92
C ALA A 246 29.81 -0.57 0.42
N LYS A 247 29.37 0.15 -0.63
CA LYS A 247 30.08 1.32 -1.16
C LYS A 247 30.19 2.46 -0.14
N ALA A 248 29.19 2.61 0.73
CA ALA A 248 29.18 3.57 1.83
C ALA A 248 29.97 3.08 3.06
N GLY A 249 30.55 1.89 3.02
CA GLY A 249 31.30 1.30 4.13
C GLY A 249 30.44 0.74 5.25
N TYR A 250 29.16 0.39 4.99
CA TYR A 250 28.27 -0.20 5.98
C TYR A 250 28.34 -1.73 5.97
N GLY A 251 28.43 -2.33 7.15
CA GLY A 251 28.18 -3.74 7.36
C GLY A 251 26.67 -4.01 7.47
N VAL A 252 26.23 -5.12 6.88
CA VAL A 252 24.80 -5.46 6.80
C VAL A 252 24.51 -6.73 7.57
N ILE A 253 23.50 -6.67 8.43
CA ILE A 253 22.96 -7.81 9.14
C ILE A 253 21.59 -8.13 8.53
N LEU A 254 21.39 -9.36 8.09
CA LEU A 254 20.07 -9.87 7.71
C LEU A 254 19.43 -10.52 8.95
N PRO A 255 18.13 -10.27 9.21
CA PRO A 255 17.42 -10.98 10.28
C PRO A 255 17.48 -12.50 10.06
N GLU A 256 17.55 -13.27 11.14
CA GLU A 256 17.47 -14.72 11.05
C GLU A 256 16.17 -15.15 10.38
N HIS A 257 16.24 -16.21 9.58
CA HIS A 257 15.07 -16.73 8.83
C HIS A 257 14.33 -15.67 7.99
N VAL A 258 15.05 -14.69 7.46
CA VAL A 258 14.48 -13.57 6.68
C VAL A 258 13.50 -14.03 5.60
N ASP A 259 13.73 -15.17 4.98
CA ASP A 259 12.84 -15.74 3.94
C ASP A 259 11.41 -16.03 4.44
N GLY A 260 11.25 -16.33 5.73
CA GLY A 260 9.96 -16.59 6.37
C GLY A 260 9.27 -15.34 6.92
N LEU A 261 9.99 -14.21 7.03
CA LEU A 261 9.49 -13.00 7.64
C LEU A 261 8.62 -12.18 6.67
N CYS A 262 7.56 -11.57 7.19
CA CYS A 262 6.67 -10.68 6.45
C CYS A 262 6.15 -9.57 7.36
N CYS A 263 5.93 -8.36 6.81
CA CYS A 263 5.29 -7.26 7.54
C CYS A 263 3.79 -7.45 7.76
N GLY A 264 3.17 -8.43 7.10
CA GLY A 264 1.72 -8.70 7.17
C GLY A 264 0.86 -7.83 6.24
N GLN A 265 1.43 -6.89 5.47
CA GLN A 265 0.66 -5.95 4.63
C GLN A 265 -0.27 -6.65 3.63
N ALA A 266 0.18 -7.74 2.99
CA ALA A 266 -0.61 -8.49 2.03
C ALA A 266 -1.85 -9.14 2.68
N PHE A 267 -1.69 -9.69 3.88
CA PHE A 267 -2.80 -10.27 4.65
C PHE A 267 -3.80 -9.19 5.08
N GLU A 268 -3.31 -8.08 5.66
CA GLU A 268 -4.19 -6.99 6.12
C GLU A 268 -5.00 -6.39 4.98
N SER A 269 -4.41 -6.18 3.82
CA SER A 269 -5.11 -5.60 2.66
C SER A 269 -6.28 -6.46 2.18
N LYS A 270 -6.22 -7.77 2.44
CA LYS A 270 -7.26 -8.75 2.12
C LYS A 270 -8.25 -9.01 3.26
N GLY A 271 -8.08 -8.38 4.43
CA GLY A 271 -8.93 -8.59 5.60
C GLY A 271 -8.53 -9.80 6.44
N PHE A 272 -7.32 -10.31 6.33
CA PHE A 272 -6.77 -11.37 7.20
C PHE A 272 -5.96 -10.75 8.33
N LYS A 273 -6.66 -10.05 9.23
CA LYS A 273 -6.03 -9.27 10.29
C LYS A 273 -5.21 -10.13 11.25
N GLN A 274 -5.74 -11.27 11.67
CA GLN A 274 -5.05 -12.18 12.61
C GLN A 274 -3.71 -12.66 12.04
N GLN A 275 -3.69 -13.12 10.79
CA GLN A 275 -2.48 -13.59 10.11
C GLN A 275 -1.50 -12.43 9.86
N ALA A 276 -2.04 -11.24 9.58
CA ALA A 276 -1.23 -10.04 9.42
C ALA A 276 -0.52 -9.64 10.72
N ASP A 277 -1.21 -9.69 11.84
CA ASP A 277 -0.66 -9.35 13.15
C ASP A 277 0.34 -10.41 13.62
N GLN A 278 0.05 -11.71 13.43
CA GLN A 278 1.00 -12.79 13.68
C GLN A 278 2.33 -12.56 12.92
N LYS A 279 2.27 -12.27 11.63
CA LYS A 279 3.48 -12.00 10.84
C LYS A 279 4.23 -10.75 11.28
N ALA A 280 3.51 -9.73 11.76
CA ALA A 280 4.11 -8.52 12.32
C ALA A 280 4.85 -8.81 13.65
N GLU A 281 4.29 -9.64 14.52
CA GLU A 281 4.91 -10.07 15.77
C GLU A 281 6.18 -10.89 15.52
N GLU A 282 6.13 -11.88 14.61
CA GLU A 282 7.30 -12.66 14.21
C GLU A 282 8.42 -11.76 13.66
N LEU A 283 8.07 -10.80 12.81
CA LEU A 283 9.02 -9.82 12.27
C LEU A 283 9.59 -8.91 13.36
N SER A 284 8.74 -8.43 14.29
CA SER A 284 9.16 -7.58 15.40
C SER A 284 10.20 -8.26 16.27
N ALA A 285 9.95 -9.51 16.65
CA ALA A 285 10.88 -10.30 17.45
C ALA A 285 12.23 -10.52 16.74
N ALA A 286 12.19 -10.88 15.46
CA ALA A 286 13.40 -11.09 14.66
C ALA A 286 14.22 -9.80 14.49
N LEU A 287 13.56 -8.67 14.26
CA LEU A 287 14.23 -7.37 14.14
C LEU A 287 14.80 -6.87 15.46
N LEU A 288 14.10 -7.04 16.58
CA LEU A 288 14.64 -6.70 17.90
C LEU A 288 15.92 -7.48 18.18
N LYS A 289 15.94 -8.79 17.89
CA LYS A 289 17.15 -9.60 18.02
C LYS A 289 18.27 -9.09 17.13
N ALA A 290 18.00 -8.86 15.84
CA ALA A 290 19.00 -8.43 14.87
C ALA A 290 19.55 -7.03 15.16
N THR A 291 18.72 -6.14 15.72
CA THR A 291 19.09 -4.75 16.03
C THR A 291 19.70 -4.55 17.42
N ARG A 292 19.91 -5.60 18.18
CA ARG A 292 20.35 -5.48 19.60
C ARG A 292 19.36 -4.61 20.40
N ASN A 293 18.07 -4.96 20.35
CA ASN A 293 16.97 -4.22 20.98
C ASN A 293 16.78 -2.76 20.46
N GLY A 294 17.04 -2.50 19.18
CA GLY A 294 16.80 -1.20 18.55
C GLY A 294 18.02 -0.28 18.49
N GLU A 295 19.20 -0.73 18.93
CA GLU A 295 20.45 0.04 18.81
C GLU A 295 20.85 0.27 17.35
N LEU A 296 20.64 -0.71 16.47
CA LEU A 296 20.98 -0.60 15.06
C LEU A 296 19.76 -0.13 14.25
N PRO A 297 19.98 0.73 13.23
CA PRO A 297 18.90 1.14 12.33
C PRO A 297 18.48 -0.02 11.40
N VAL A 298 17.21 -0.04 11.05
CA VAL A 298 16.62 -1.01 10.10
C VAL A 298 16.30 -0.31 8.80
N LEU A 299 16.86 -0.79 7.71
CA LEU A 299 16.50 -0.38 6.35
C LEU A 299 15.47 -1.35 5.78
N CYS A 300 14.32 -0.85 5.31
CA CYS A 300 13.31 -1.61 4.59
C CYS A 300 13.14 -1.03 3.18
N ASP A 301 13.21 -1.86 2.15
CA ASP A 301 13.25 -1.46 0.75
C ASP A 301 11.88 -1.17 0.12
N THR A 302 10.80 -1.31 0.87
CA THR A 302 9.44 -1.20 0.33
C THR A 302 8.56 -0.33 1.24
N SER A 303 8.18 0.84 0.75
CA SER A 303 7.47 1.85 1.54
C SER A 303 6.12 1.40 2.13
N PRO A 304 5.24 0.61 1.47
CA PRO A 304 4.03 0.08 2.12
C PRO A 304 4.34 -0.86 3.28
N CYS A 305 5.38 -1.70 3.15
CA CYS A 305 5.82 -2.56 4.25
C CYS A 305 6.32 -1.72 5.43
N LEU A 306 7.18 -0.74 5.16
CA LEU A 306 7.71 0.16 6.18
C LEU A 306 6.61 0.92 6.90
N GLN A 307 5.63 1.46 6.17
CA GLN A 307 4.50 2.16 6.77
C GLN A 307 3.73 1.27 7.75
N ARG A 308 3.45 0.02 7.37
CA ARG A 308 2.82 -0.94 8.29
C ARG A 308 3.73 -1.23 9.48
N MET A 309 5.01 -1.50 9.25
CA MET A 309 5.99 -1.76 10.32
C MET A 309 6.02 -0.62 11.33
N ARG A 310 6.06 0.64 10.89
CA ARG A 310 6.00 1.82 11.77
C ARG A 310 4.73 1.87 12.64
N ASN A 311 3.62 1.35 12.12
CA ASN A 311 2.34 1.35 12.83
C ASN A 311 2.19 0.19 13.81
N THR A 312 2.79 -0.98 13.52
CA THR A 312 2.48 -2.24 14.20
C THR A 312 3.64 -2.82 15.01
N LEU A 313 4.89 -2.58 14.62
CA LEU A 313 6.05 -3.17 15.32
C LEU A 313 6.43 -2.40 16.58
N ASP A 314 7.30 -3.03 17.37
CA ASP A 314 7.84 -2.44 18.61
C ASP A 314 8.49 -1.07 18.35
N LYS A 315 8.18 -0.10 19.18
CA LYS A 315 8.61 1.30 19.05
C LYS A 315 10.09 1.54 19.32
N ARG A 316 10.80 0.56 19.86
CA ARG A 316 12.26 0.59 20.00
C ARG A 316 12.97 0.48 18.64
N LEU A 317 12.33 -0.11 17.63
CA LEU A 317 12.90 -0.28 16.30
C LEU A 317 12.97 1.05 15.55
N ARG A 318 14.16 1.43 15.13
CA ARG A 318 14.40 2.61 14.29
C ARG A 318 14.30 2.20 12.82
N LEU A 319 13.16 2.46 12.20
CA LEU A 319 12.79 1.97 10.88
C LEU A 319 12.93 3.07 9.84
N TYR A 320 13.69 2.81 8.77
CA TYR A 320 14.01 3.76 7.71
C TYR A 320 13.62 3.25 6.32
N GLU A 321 13.12 4.18 5.53
CA GLU A 321 12.95 4.03 4.08
C GLU A 321 14.28 4.30 3.36
N PRO A 322 14.56 3.73 2.18
CA PRO A 322 15.83 3.94 1.49
C PRO A 322 16.23 5.41 1.32
N VAL A 323 15.26 6.28 0.99
CA VAL A 323 15.51 7.72 0.83
C VAL A 323 15.96 8.35 2.14
N GLU A 324 15.29 8.04 3.25
CA GLU A 324 15.67 8.53 4.57
C GLU A 324 17.04 8.03 4.97
N PHE A 325 17.26 6.72 4.80
CA PHE A 325 18.50 6.08 5.18
C PHE A 325 19.71 6.67 4.41
N ILE A 326 19.55 6.87 3.10
CA ILE A 326 20.61 7.46 2.28
C ILE A 326 20.92 8.90 2.72
N LEU A 327 19.90 9.73 2.93
CA LEU A 327 20.10 11.12 3.32
C LEU A 327 20.67 11.27 4.73
N GLU A 328 20.29 10.40 5.66
CA GLU A 328 20.69 10.50 7.07
C GLU A 328 22.05 9.85 7.35
N PHE A 329 22.33 8.71 6.73
CA PHE A 329 23.50 7.90 7.08
C PHE A 329 24.54 7.77 5.97
N LEU A 330 24.15 7.87 4.68
CA LEU A 330 25.04 7.56 3.56
C LEU A 330 25.46 8.78 2.75
N LYS A 331 24.75 9.91 2.85
CA LYS A 331 24.96 11.08 2.00
C LYS A 331 26.42 11.54 1.98
N ASP A 332 27.05 11.62 3.14
CA ASP A 332 28.42 12.12 3.28
C ASP A 332 29.49 11.02 3.05
N ARG A 333 29.05 9.80 2.82
CA ARG A 333 29.90 8.63 2.53
C ARG A 333 29.87 8.23 1.05
N LEU A 334 28.94 8.80 0.28
CA LEU A 334 28.78 8.52 -1.14
C LEU A 334 29.15 9.72 -2.00
N VAL A 335 29.79 9.47 -3.12
CA VAL A 335 30.11 10.50 -4.12
C VAL A 335 29.10 10.42 -5.25
N PHE A 336 28.29 11.47 -5.43
CA PHE A 336 27.31 11.62 -6.51
C PHE A 336 27.99 12.27 -7.74
N SER A 337 28.82 11.51 -8.46
CA SER A 337 29.67 12.02 -9.55
C SER A 337 28.95 12.16 -10.89
N ARG A 338 27.92 11.37 -11.14
CA ARG A 338 27.13 11.41 -12.38
C ARG A 338 25.72 11.88 -12.11
N LYS A 339 25.39 13.05 -12.63
CA LYS A 339 24.05 13.60 -12.56
C LYS A 339 23.33 13.40 -13.89
N LYS A 340 22.11 12.90 -13.82
CA LYS A 340 21.18 12.93 -14.96
C LYS A 340 20.81 14.39 -15.25
N ASP A 341 20.47 14.70 -16.50
CA ASP A 341 20.02 16.06 -16.82
C ASP A 341 18.66 16.32 -16.19
N ARG A 342 17.72 15.40 -16.34
CA ARG A 342 16.37 15.50 -15.77
C ARG A 342 15.90 14.18 -15.20
N ILE A 343 15.24 14.21 -14.03
CA ILE A 343 14.54 13.07 -13.39
C ILE A 343 13.11 13.48 -13.07
N ALA A 344 12.15 12.63 -13.45
CA ALA A 344 10.79 12.70 -12.94
C ALA A 344 10.63 11.74 -11.75
N ILE A 345 10.00 12.20 -10.68
CA ILE A 345 9.72 11.39 -9.50
C ILE A 345 8.22 11.31 -9.23
N HIS A 346 7.75 10.11 -8.93
CA HIS A 346 6.38 9.84 -8.52
C HIS A 346 6.37 9.31 -7.09
N PRO A 347 6.03 10.13 -6.07
CA PRO A 347 5.93 9.65 -4.70
C PRO A 347 4.79 8.65 -4.57
N THR A 348 5.05 7.49 -3.99
CA THR A 348 3.98 6.50 -3.74
C THR A 348 3.04 6.98 -2.62
N CYS A 349 1.83 6.38 -2.54
CA CYS A 349 0.87 6.70 -1.49
C CYS A 349 1.45 6.53 -0.08
N SER A 350 2.23 5.49 0.16
CA SER A 350 2.90 5.25 1.45
C SER A 350 4.02 6.24 1.74
N THR A 351 4.82 6.62 0.74
CA THR A 351 5.85 7.67 0.85
C THR A 351 5.21 9.00 1.25
N ARG A 352 4.10 9.38 0.59
CA ARG A 352 3.31 10.58 0.92
C ARG A 352 2.77 10.55 2.34
N LYS A 353 2.13 9.42 2.73
CA LYS A 353 1.60 9.26 4.09
C LYS A 353 2.67 9.36 5.18
N MET A 354 3.88 8.95 4.88
CA MET A 354 5.02 9.09 5.79
C MET A 354 5.68 10.48 5.75
N GLY A 355 5.21 11.39 4.89
CA GLY A 355 5.74 12.76 4.77
C GLY A 355 7.13 12.82 4.14
N LEU A 356 7.47 11.87 3.25
CA LEU A 356 8.80 11.71 2.69
C LEU A 356 9.00 12.38 1.33
N ASP A 357 8.01 13.08 0.80
CA ASP A 357 8.05 13.74 -0.51
C ASP A 357 9.22 14.71 -0.62
N GLY A 358 9.46 15.53 0.42
CA GLY A 358 10.57 16.47 0.48
C GLY A 358 11.94 15.77 0.48
N LYS A 359 12.08 14.68 1.24
CA LYS A 359 13.31 13.87 1.26
C LYS A 359 13.57 13.19 -0.08
N LEU A 360 12.52 12.67 -0.74
CA LEU A 360 12.62 12.08 -2.08
C LEU A 360 13.10 13.12 -3.10
N ARG A 361 12.56 14.33 -3.07
CA ARG A 361 13.02 15.45 -3.91
C ARG A 361 14.49 15.80 -3.61
N GLN A 362 14.85 15.89 -2.34
CA GLN A 362 16.23 16.21 -1.92
C GLN A 362 17.23 15.15 -2.43
N LEU A 363 16.93 13.87 -2.32
CA LEU A 363 17.79 12.81 -2.84
C LEU A 363 17.90 12.89 -4.38
N ALA A 364 16.78 13.11 -5.08
CA ALA A 364 16.78 13.25 -6.53
C ALA A 364 17.63 14.42 -7.00
N GLN A 365 17.66 15.54 -6.27
CA GLN A 365 18.51 16.71 -6.56
C GLN A 365 20.02 16.41 -6.45
N LEU A 366 20.41 15.41 -5.65
CA LEU A 366 21.80 14.92 -5.64
C LEU A 366 22.14 14.13 -6.92
N CYS A 367 21.13 13.53 -7.56
CA CYS A 367 21.29 12.64 -8.71
C CYS A 367 20.99 13.29 -10.06
N ALA A 368 20.35 14.47 -10.09
CA ALA A 368 19.96 15.15 -11.31
C ALA A 368 20.16 16.67 -11.23
N LYS A 369 20.29 17.30 -12.42
CA LYS A 369 20.32 18.76 -12.55
C LYS A 369 18.93 19.36 -12.38
N GLU A 370 17.92 18.70 -12.95
CA GLU A 370 16.51 19.10 -12.86
C GLU A 370 15.66 17.95 -12.30
N VAL A 371 14.79 18.26 -11.34
CA VAL A 371 13.87 17.29 -10.75
C VAL A 371 12.44 17.77 -10.95
N VAL A 372 11.65 16.97 -11.69
CA VAL A 372 10.24 17.18 -11.93
C VAL A 372 9.44 16.27 -11.00
N MET A 373 8.56 16.87 -10.22
CA MET A 373 7.59 16.15 -9.40
C MET A 373 6.20 16.71 -9.72
N PRO A 374 5.29 15.90 -10.29
CA PRO A 374 3.94 16.34 -10.58
C PRO A 374 3.24 16.87 -9.32
N GLU A 375 2.48 17.95 -9.45
CA GLU A 375 1.67 18.50 -8.34
C GLU A 375 0.55 17.51 -7.97
N ASP A 376 -0.11 16.98 -8.98
CA ASP A 376 -1.14 15.94 -8.83
C ASP A 376 -0.49 14.57 -8.87
N VAL A 377 -0.41 13.93 -7.71
CA VAL A 377 0.11 12.57 -7.59
C VAL A 377 -1.05 11.63 -7.33
N TYR A 378 -1.32 10.79 -8.31
CA TYR A 378 -2.32 9.72 -8.24
C TYR A 378 -1.70 8.40 -7.75
N CYS A 379 -2.52 7.37 -7.66
CA CYS A 379 -2.06 6.02 -7.37
C CYS A 379 -1.08 5.55 -8.45
N CYS A 380 0.00 4.87 -8.03
CA CYS A 380 0.98 4.27 -8.95
C CYS A 380 0.41 3.09 -9.77
N GLY A 381 -0.85 2.71 -9.57
CA GLY A 381 -1.49 1.54 -10.18
C GLY A 381 -1.15 0.21 -9.51
N PHE A 382 -0.18 0.18 -8.61
CA PHE A 382 0.22 -1.03 -7.88
C PHE A 382 -0.40 -1.10 -6.49
N ALA A 383 -1.71 -0.92 -6.43
CA ALA A 383 -2.48 -0.87 -5.20
C ALA A 383 -2.88 -2.28 -4.74
N GLY A 384 -2.11 -2.84 -3.83
CA GLY A 384 -2.34 -4.19 -3.32
C GLY A 384 -2.30 -5.21 -4.46
N ASP A 385 -3.37 -5.99 -4.58
CA ASP A 385 -3.54 -7.01 -5.64
C ASP A 385 -4.40 -6.54 -6.82
N ARG A 386 -4.77 -5.28 -6.86
CA ARG A 386 -5.71 -4.70 -7.82
C ARG A 386 -5.07 -3.69 -8.78
N GLY A 387 -3.78 -3.44 -8.61
CA GLY A 387 -3.02 -2.56 -9.48
C GLY A 387 -2.76 -3.12 -10.87
#